data_778bde55964260eb0b608d6435598d5e
#
_entry.id   778bde55964260eb0b608d6435598d5e
#
_cell.length_a   1.000
_cell.length_b   1.000
_cell.length_c   1.000
_cell.angle_alpha   90.00
_cell.angle_beta   90.00
_cell.angle_gamma   90.00
#
_symmetry.space_group_name_H-M   'P 1'
#
loop_
_entity.id
_entity.type
_entity.pdbx_description
1 polymer ?
#
loop_
_entity_poly.entity_id
_entity_poly.type
_entity_poly.pdbx_seq_one_letter_code
_entity_poly.pdbx_strand_id
1 'polypeptide(L)'
;GGYIIFNAVYLTGLLESKPLIISHRGVTNSNGVQNTIPAMERTIKFKPDYIEIDVQETKDHQFVVMHDANLQELAGVDGTPQEFTLAELTKMTVKENGQEAPIASFDDYLAKANQAKQKLLVEIKTSKQDSQGALSNFIEKYERPLIKNNHQVQSLDYNVIKAFKKAKSKVKVSFILPYNFTFPETQADLYTMEATTLNDTFILKADQQKKAV
;
A
#
# COMPACT_ATOMS: atom_id res chain seq x y z
N GLY A 1 -5.49 7.82 -11.28
CA GLY A 1 -4.44 6.89 -10.96
C GLY A 1 -3.22 7.11 -11.82
N GLY A 2 -2.08 6.99 -11.27
CA GLY A 2 -0.84 7.26 -11.97
C GLY A 2 0.20 6.20 -11.72
N TYR A 3 1.26 6.28 -12.45
CA TYR A 3 2.46 5.51 -12.21
C TYR A 3 3.36 6.27 -11.24
N ILE A 4 3.82 5.57 -10.23
CA ILE A 4 4.90 6.05 -9.40
C ILE A 4 6.18 5.57 -10.06
N ILE A 5 6.98 6.48 -10.56
CA ILE A 5 8.29 6.15 -11.08
C ILE A 5 9.26 6.27 -9.91
N PHE A 6 9.67 5.14 -9.39
CA PHE A 6 10.79 5.07 -8.48
C PHE A 6 12.08 5.22 -9.26
N ASN A 7 12.85 6.23 -8.97
CA ASN A 7 14.27 6.12 -9.11
C ASN A 7 14.79 5.30 -7.92
N ALA A 8 14.43 4.02 -7.89
CA ALA A 8 14.92 3.13 -6.86
C ALA A 8 16.33 2.71 -7.20
N VAL A 9 17.24 3.44 -6.70
CA VAL A 9 18.65 3.15 -6.89
C VAL A 9 19.16 2.08 -5.94
N TYR A 10 18.40 1.62 -4.95
CA TYR A 10 19.10 1.19 -3.74
C TYR A 10 18.68 -0.06 -3.03
N LEU A 11 18.02 -0.97 -3.65
CA LEU A 11 17.67 -2.18 -2.93
C LEU A 11 18.82 -3.15 -2.69
N THR A 12 19.97 -2.97 -3.33
CA THR A 12 21.03 -4.00 -3.25
C THR A 12 22.46 -3.47 -3.21
N GLY A 13 22.68 -2.16 -3.13
CA GLY A 13 24.04 -1.60 -3.20
C GLY A 13 24.72 -1.81 -4.55
N LEU A 14 23.99 -2.23 -5.57
CA LEU A 14 24.46 -2.37 -6.94
C LEU A 14 23.98 -1.17 -7.75
N LEU A 15 24.91 -0.51 -8.38
CA LEU A 15 24.83 0.77 -9.08
C LEU A 15 24.06 0.73 -10.42
N GLU A 16 23.07 -0.06 -10.58
CA GLU A 16 22.21 0.02 -11.76
C GLU A 16 20.84 0.53 -11.36
N SER A 17 20.67 1.86 -11.46
CA SER A 17 19.41 2.53 -11.22
C SER A 17 18.43 2.28 -12.35
N LYS A 18 17.80 1.12 -12.35
CA LYS A 18 16.62 0.93 -13.20
C LYS A 18 15.43 1.57 -12.50
N PRO A 19 14.75 2.55 -13.11
CA PRO A 19 13.55 3.11 -12.51
C PRO A 19 12.49 2.02 -12.38
N LEU A 20 11.87 1.92 -11.18
CA LEU A 20 10.72 1.04 -10.96
C LEU A 20 9.44 1.76 -11.38
N ILE A 21 8.54 1.04 -12.00
CA ILE A 21 7.21 1.53 -12.34
C ILE A 21 6.25 1.02 -11.27
N ILE A 22 5.63 1.95 -10.53
CA ILE A 22 4.65 1.63 -9.50
C ILE A 22 3.33 2.28 -9.87
N SER A 23 2.29 1.47 -9.92
CA SER A 23 0.92 1.96 -10.10
C SER A 23 0.33 2.35 -8.75
N HIS A 24 -0.03 3.62 -8.60
CA HIS A 24 -0.64 4.16 -7.39
C HIS A 24 -2.10 3.69 -7.27
N ARG A 25 -2.41 3.04 -6.14
CA ARG A 25 -3.75 2.50 -5.83
C ARG A 25 -4.32 1.57 -6.91
N GLY A 26 -3.45 0.94 -7.68
CA GLY A 26 -3.84 -0.02 -8.72
C GLY A 26 -4.64 0.56 -9.87
N VAL A 27 -4.55 1.86 -10.13
CA VAL A 27 -5.28 2.54 -11.21
C VAL A 27 -4.30 3.07 -12.24
N THR A 28 -4.68 2.97 -13.52
CA THR A 28 -3.88 3.44 -14.65
C THR A 28 -4.65 4.51 -15.41
N ASN A 29 -4.03 5.68 -15.65
CA ASN A 29 -4.59 6.77 -16.45
C ASN A 29 -6.00 7.21 -16.01
N SER A 30 -6.26 7.26 -14.70
CA SER A 30 -7.57 7.61 -14.13
C SER A 30 -8.72 6.75 -14.67
N ASN A 31 -8.42 5.54 -15.12
CA ASN A 31 -9.37 4.63 -15.74
C ASN A 31 -9.73 3.48 -14.81
N GLY A 32 -10.48 3.80 -13.78
CA GLY A 32 -10.95 2.81 -12.81
C GLY A 32 -11.14 3.40 -11.43
N VAL A 33 -11.57 2.56 -10.51
CA VAL A 33 -11.74 2.92 -9.11
C VAL A 33 -10.51 2.48 -8.32
N GLN A 34 -9.92 3.40 -7.57
CA GLN A 34 -8.75 3.14 -6.75
C GLN A 34 -8.96 1.96 -5.80
N ASN A 35 -7.90 1.20 -5.54
CA ASN A 35 -7.89 0.12 -4.54
C ASN A 35 -8.94 -0.97 -4.78
N THR A 36 -9.28 -1.25 -6.03
CA THR A 36 -10.25 -2.28 -6.39
C THR A 36 -9.64 -3.37 -7.27
N ILE A 37 -10.19 -4.57 -7.18
CA ILE A 37 -9.74 -5.72 -7.97
C ILE A 37 -9.92 -5.49 -9.47
N PRO A 38 -11.07 -5.00 -9.98
CA PRO A 38 -11.20 -4.74 -11.41
C PRO A 38 -10.16 -3.76 -11.97
N ALA A 39 -9.82 -2.71 -11.21
CA ALA A 39 -8.79 -1.76 -11.61
C ALA A 39 -7.40 -2.44 -11.63
N MET A 40 -7.08 -3.24 -10.62
CA MET A 40 -5.85 -4.02 -10.59
C MET A 40 -5.73 -4.94 -11.81
N GLU A 41 -6.77 -5.67 -12.15
CA GLU A 41 -6.77 -6.59 -13.30
C GLU A 41 -6.46 -5.87 -14.61
N ARG A 42 -6.98 -4.65 -14.79
CA ARG A 42 -6.63 -3.81 -15.94
C ARG A 42 -5.18 -3.31 -15.89
N THR A 43 -4.72 -2.92 -14.72
CA THR A 43 -3.38 -2.36 -14.51
C THR A 43 -2.28 -3.40 -14.70
N ILE A 44 -2.50 -4.65 -14.31
CA ILE A 44 -1.55 -5.76 -14.49
C ILE A 44 -1.13 -5.92 -15.96
N LYS A 45 -2.00 -5.63 -16.91
CA LYS A 45 -1.70 -5.71 -18.35
C LYS A 45 -0.56 -4.79 -18.78
N PHE A 46 -0.31 -3.72 -18.04
CA PHE A 46 0.80 -2.79 -18.28
C PHE A 46 2.09 -3.22 -17.60
N LYS A 47 2.08 -4.33 -16.88
CA LYS A 47 3.26 -4.94 -16.22
C LYS A 47 4.03 -3.96 -15.32
N PRO A 48 3.38 -3.26 -14.37
CA PRO A 48 4.11 -2.46 -13.41
C PRO A 48 4.99 -3.36 -12.54
N ASP A 49 6.11 -2.83 -12.03
CA ASP A 49 6.96 -3.58 -11.09
C ASP A 49 6.22 -3.81 -9.77
N TYR A 50 5.48 -2.80 -9.31
CA TYR A 50 4.63 -2.87 -8.13
C TYR A 50 3.29 -2.19 -8.39
N ILE A 51 2.26 -2.71 -7.73
CA ILE A 51 1.02 -2.00 -7.50
C ILE A 51 1.00 -1.59 -6.04
N GLU A 52 0.91 -0.29 -5.79
CA GLU A 52 0.75 0.26 -4.45
C GLU A 52 -0.72 0.25 -4.07
N ILE A 53 -1.02 -0.18 -2.84
CA ILE A 53 -2.36 -0.22 -2.29
C ILE A 53 -2.35 0.22 -0.83
N ASP A 54 -3.52 0.60 -0.33
CA ASP A 54 -3.71 1.00 1.05
C ASP A 54 -4.54 -0.02 1.80
N VAL A 55 -4.14 -0.39 3.01
CA VAL A 55 -4.90 -1.29 3.87
C VAL A 55 -5.20 -0.65 5.22
N GLN A 56 -6.38 -0.93 5.74
CA GLN A 56 -6.85 -0.49 7.04
C GLN A 56 -7.52 -1.65 7.78
N GLU A 57 -7.46 -1.62 9.12
CA GLU A 57 -8.17 -2.58 9.95
C GLU A 57 -9.67 -2.31 9.96
N THR A 58 -10.47 -3.36 9.99
CA THR A 58 -11.93 -3.29 10.12
C THR A 58 -12.37 -3.47 11.59
N LYS A 59 -13.64 -3.27 11.86
CA LYS A 59 -14.23 -3.45 13.21
C LYS A 59 -14.00 -4.84 13.78
N ASP A 60 -14.03 -5.87 12.94
CA ASP A 60 -13.80 -7.27 13.30
C ASP A 60 -12.35 -7.72 13.13
N HIS A 61 -11.41 -6.76 13.16
CA HIS A 61 -9.96 -7.00 13.12
C HIS A 61 -9.48 -7.74 11.86
N GLN A 62 -10.20 -7.56 10.76
CA GLN A 62 -9.78 -7.97 9.43
C GLN A 62 -9.15 -6.78 8.71
N PHE A 63 -8.74 -6.95 7.45
CA PHE A 63 -8.10 -5.88 6.68
C PHE A 63 -8.81 -5.66 5.36
N VAL A 64 -9.08 -4.40 5.06
CA VAL A 64 -9.77 -3.95 3.86
C VAL A 64 -8.85 -3.07 3.02
N VAL A 65 -9.02 -3.08 1.71
CA VAL A 65 -8.23 -2.22 0.80
C VAL A 65 -8.98 -0.91 0.60
N MET A 66 -8.50 0.14 1.27
CA MET A 66 -9.13 1.46 1.28
C MET A 66 -8.12 2.53 1.70
N HIS A 67 -8.04 3.61 0.91
CA HIS A 67 -7.18 4.74 1.24
C HIS A 67 -7.83 5.69 2.25
N ASP A 68 -9.10 6.06 2.00
CA ASP A 68 -9.75 7.14 2.74
C ASP A 68 -10.05 6.76 4.19
N ALA A 69 -9.89 7.72 5.09
CA ALA A 69 -10.29 7.57 6.48
C ALA A 69 -11.82 7.54 6.62
N ASN A 70 -12.56 8.23 5.74
CA ASN A 70 -14.01 8.24 5.71
C ASN A 70 -14.50 7.70 4.36
N LEU A 71 -15.50 6.83 4.41
CA LEU A 71 -16.07 6.16 3.23
C LEU A 71 -17.01 7.05 2.42
N GLN A 72 -17.31 8.27 2.87
CA GLN A 72 -18.34 9.14 2.28
C GLN A 72 -18.05 9.47 0.82
N GLU A 73 -16.83 9.84 0.48
CA GLU A 73 -16.50 10.30 -0.87
C GLU A 73 -16.63 9.18 -1.92
N LEU A 74 -16.08 8.01 -1.64
CA LEU A 74 -16.07 6.91 -2.61
C LEU A 74 -17.29 6.00 -2.51
N ALA A 75 -17.76 5.71 -1.30
CA ALA A 75 -18.84 4.77 -1.06
C ALA A 75 -20.18 5.41 -0.68
N GLY A 76 -20.21 6.71 -0.43
CA GLY A 76 -21.43 7.43 -0.02
C GLY A 76 -21.91 7.08 1.39
N VAL A 77 -21.04 6.53 2.23
CA VAL A 77 -21.33 6.12 3.61
C VAL A 77 -20.50 6.94 4.56
N ASP A 78 -21.14 7.70 5.45
CA ASP A 78 -20.44 8.45 6.48
C ASP A 78 -19.97 7.49 7.59
N GLY A 79 -18.69 7.32 7.70
CA GLY A 79 -18.06 6.44 8.66
C GLY A 79 -16.68 6.00 8.22
N THR A 80 -15.95 5.39 9.16
CA THR A 80 -14.58 4.90 8.92
C THR A 80 -14.59 3.38 8.70
N PRO A 81 -13.58 2.82 8.03
CA PRO A 81 -13.47 1.35 7.89
C PRO A 81 -13.51 0.61 9.24
N GLN A 82 -13.00 1.24 10.31
CA GLN A 82 -12.96 0.65 11.65
C GLN A 82 -14.33 0.54 12.31
N GLU A 83 -15.35 1.20 11.78
CA GLU A 83 -16.73 1.15 12.28
C GLU A 83 -17.57 0.02 11.68
N PHE A 84 -17.06 -0.66 10.66
CA PHE A 84 -17.76 -1.71 9.93
C PHE A 84 -16.99 -3.03 9.95
N THR A 85 -17.73 -4.13 9.92
CA THR A 85 -17.11 -5.44 9.70
C THR A 85 -16.65 -5.59 8.26
N LEU A 86 -15.72 -6.51 8.00
CA LEU A 86 -15.27 -6.80 6.64
C LEU A 86 -16.44 -7.21 5.74
N ALA A 87 -17.36 -8.02 6.26
CA ALA A 87 -18.54 -8.44 5.51
C ALA A 87 -19.44 -7.27 5.12
N GLU A 88 -19.61 -6.28 6.01
CA GLU A 88 -20.35 -5.06 5.70
C GLU A 88 -19.64 -4.21 4.63
N LEU A 89 -18.32 -4.03 4.77
CA LEU A 89 -17.53 -3.23 3.85
C LEU A 89 -17.52 -3.83 2.44
N THR A 90 -17.35 -5.13 2.30
CA THR A 90 -17.27 -5.79 0.99
C THR A 90 -18.61 -5.84 0.24
N LYS A 91 -19.72 -5.51 0.89
CA LYS A 91 -21.02 -5.27 0.25
C LYS A 91 -21.19 -3.86 -0.28
N MET A 92 -20.31 -2.93 0.11
CA MET A 92 -20.35 -1.55 -0.37
C MET A 92 -19.71 -1.44 -1.74
N THR A 93 -20.19 -0.48 -2.52
CA THR A 93 -19.66 -0.14 -3.84
C THR A 93 -18.98 1.21 -3.77
N VAL A 94 -17.77 1.30 -4.28
CA VAL A 94 -17.03 2.56 -4.46
C VAL A 94 -17.14 3.05 -5.89
N LYS A 95 -17.20 4.37 -6.05
CA LYS A 95 -17.41 5.04 -7.35
C LYS A 95 -16.34 6.10 -7.57
N GLU A 96 -15.71 6.06 -8.73
CA GLU A 96 -14.70 7.02 -9.16
C GLU A 96 -14.54 6.96 -10.68
N ASN A 97 -14.25 8.09 -11.30
CA ASN A 97 -14.00 8.16 -12.74
C ASN A 97 -15.14 7.57 -13.61
N GLY A 98 -16.38 7.72 -13.18
CA GLY A 98 -17.54 7.17 -13.88
C GLY A 98 -17.68 5.65 -13.85
N GLN A 99 -16.89 4.99 -13.01
CA GLN A 99 -16.93 3.55 -12.82
C GLN A 99 -17.27 3.20 -11.37
N GLU A 100 -17.67 1.97 -11.15
CA GLU A 100 -17.95 1.46 -9.83
C GLU A 100 -17.41 0.04 -9.65
N ALA A 101 -17.06 -0.31 -8.42
CA ALA A 101 -16.57 -1.64 -8.07
C ALA A 101 -16.82 -1.90 -6.58
N PRO A 102 -16.92 -3.16 -6.17
CA PRO A 102 -17.03 -3.48 -4.75
C PRO A 102 -15.72 -3.17 -4.00
N ILE A 103 -15.85 -2.81 -2.74
CA ILE A 103 -14.70 -2.74 -1.83
C ILE A 103 -14.11 -4.15 -1.68
N ALA A 104 -12.79 -4.25 -1.77
CA ALA A 104 -12.09 -5.53 -1.67
C ALA A 104 -11.57 -5.80 -0.25
N SER A 105 -11.66 -7.04 0.20
CA SER A 105 -10.86 -7.51 1.32
C SER A 105 -9.39 -7.57 0.91
N PHE A 106 -8.48 -7.39 1.87
CA PHE A 106 -7.06 -7.57 1.57
C PHE A 106 -6.74 -9.02 1.16
N ASP A 107 -7.40 -10.00 1.76
CA ASP A 107 -7.23 -11.41 1.39
C ASP A 107 -7.55 -11.66 -0.09
N ASP A 108 -8.68 -11.16 -0.58
CA ASP A 108 -9.08 -11.36 -1.98
C ASP A 108 -8.15 -10.59 -2.94
N TYR A 109 -7.80 -9.37 -2.58
CA TYR A 109 -6.87 -8.56 -3.39
C TYR A 109 -5.50 -9.24 -3.50
N LEU A 110 -4.96 -9.68 -2.36
CA LEU A 110 -3.67 -10.38 -2.30
C LEU A 110 -3.70 -11.69 -3.08
N ALA A 111 -4.77 -12.47 -2.97
CA ALA A 111 -4.93 -13.73 -3.71
C ALA A 111 -4.92 -13.50 -5.21
N LYS A 112 -5.62 -12.47 -5.71
CA LYS A 112 -5.63 -12.10 -7.13
C LYS A 112 -4.26 -11.63 -7.61
N ALA A 113 -3.58 -10.79 -6.84
CA ALA A 113 -2.23 -10.34 -7.15
C ALA A 113 -1.25 -11.52 -7.24
N ASN A 114 -1.31 -12.44 -6.27
CA ASN A 114 -0.46 -13.63 -6.25
C ASN A 114 -0.73 -14.56 -7.43
N GLN A 115 -1.98 -14.77 -7.79
CA GLN A 115 -2.35 -15.56 -8.96
C GLN A 115 -1.77 -14.98 -10.25
N ALA A 116 -1.74 -13.66 -10.36
CA ALA A 116 -1.17 -12.95 -11.51
C ALA A 116 0.34 -12.71 -11.39
N LYS A 117 0.98 -13.15 -10.30
CA LYS A 117 2.40 -12.90 -9.99
C LYS A 117 2.74 -11.40 -9.96
N GLN A 118 1.78 -10.56 -9.55
CA GLN A 118 1.95 -9.13 -9.42
C GLN A 118 2.44 -8.79 -8.02
N LYS A 119 3.59 -8.13 -7.92
CA LYS A 119 4.10 -7.63 -6.64
C LYS A 119 3.32 -6.42 -6.17
N LEU A 120 3.10 -6.34 -4.87
CA LEU A 120 2.40 -5.25 -4.20
C LEU A 120 3.35 -4.48 -3.29
N LEU A 121 3.13 -3.17 -3.24
CA LEU A 121 3.63 -2.28 -2.20
C LEU A 121 2.44 -1.91 -1.32
N VAL A 122 2.37 -2.51 -0.14
CA VAL A 122 1.22 -2.41 0.75
C VAL A 122 1.45 -1.30 1.76
N GLU A 123 0.73 -0.20 1.64
CA GLU A 123 0.74 0.84 2.66
C GLU A 123 -0.21 0.47 3.80
N ILE A 124 0.33 0.31 5.00
CA ILE A 124 -0.48 0.13 6.21
C ILE A 124 -0.84 1.52 6.73
N LYS A 125 -2.13 1.85 6.67
CA LYS A 125 -2.70 3.08 7.20
C LYS A 125 -3.26 2.80 8.59
N THR A 126 -2.68 3.46 9.59
CA THR A 126 -3.12 3.32 10.97
C THR A 126 -4.16 4.38 11.34
N SER A 127 -4.98 4.08 12.32
CA SER A 127 -6.00 4.96 12.87
C SER A 127 -6.00 4.87 14.39
N LYS A 128 -6.44 5.93 15.04
CA LYS A 128 -6.67 5.90 16.50
C LYS A 128 -7.78 4.93 16.90
N GLN A 129 -8.62 4.52 15.94
CA GLN A 129 -9.70 3.55 16.14
C GLN A 129 -9.23 2.09 15.98
N ASP A 130 -7.99 1.88 15.56
CA ASP A 130 -7.46 0.52 15.42
C ASP A 130 -7.38 -0.18 16.77
N SER A 131 -7.53 -1.51 16.74
CA SER A 131 -7.30 -2.33 17.92
C SER A 131 -5.84 -2.26 18.36
N GLN A 132 -5.61 -2.51 19.64
CA GLN A 132 -4.25 -2.52 20.20
C GLN A 132 -3.37 -3.59 19.56
N GLY A 133 -3.93 -4.69 19.11
CA GLY A 133 -3.23 -5.80 18.46
C GLY A 133 -3.19 -5.73 16.93
N ALA A 134 -3.65 -4.64 16.30
CA ALA A 134 -3.80 -4.56 14.84
C ALA A 134 -2.51 -4.92 14.08
N LEU A 135 -1.38 -4.35 14.45
CA LEU A 135 -0.11 -4.58 13.76
C LEU A 135 0.41 -6.00 13.98
N SER A 136 0.32 -6.52 15.21
CA SER A 136 0.72 -7.90 15.50
C SER A 136 -0.13 -8.89 14.71
N ASN A 137 -1.44 -8.66 14.64
CA ASN A 137 -2.35 -9.50 13.86
C ASN A 137 -2.03 -9.45 12.37
N PHE A 138 -1.72 -8.27 11.83
CA PHE A 138 -1.33 -8.13 10.44
C PHE A 138 -0.06 -8.94 10.13
N ILE A 139 0.98 -8.77 10.95
CA ILE A 139 2.26 -9.46 10.76
C ILE A 139 2.08 -10.97 10.85
N GLU A 140 1.39 -11.44 11.89
CA GLU A 140 1.13 -12.87 12.08
C GLU A 140 0.39 -13.49 10.90
N LYS A 141 -0.62 -12.81 10.39
CA LYS A 141 -1.45 -13.32 9.29
C LYS A 141 -0.76 -13.25 7.93
N TYR A 142 -0.01 -12.18 7.65
CA TYR A 142 0.43 -11.88 6.30
C TYR A 142 1.93 -11.99 6.05
N GLU A 143 2.76 -12.14 7.07
CA GLU A 143 4.21 -12.20 6.89
C GLU A 143 4.63 -13.23 5.85
N ARG A 144 4.18 -14.47 6.01
CA ARG A 144 4.56 -15.56 5.08
C ARG A 144 4.13 -15.32 3.63
N PRO A 145 2.85 -15.02 3.34
CA PRO A 145 2.44 -14.74 1.96
C PRO A 145 3.09 -13.50 1.37
N LEU A 146 3.40 -12.47 2.17
CA LEU A 146 4.11 -11.29 1.70
C LEU A 146 5.54 -11.63 1.27
N ILE A 147 6.27 -12.36 2.09
CA ILE A 147 7.65 -12.80 1.77
C ILE A 147 7.66 -13.73 0.56
N LYS A 148 6.78 -14.73 0.55
CA LYS A 148 6.73 -15.73 -0.51
C LYS A 148 6.56 -15.12 -1.91
N ASN A 149 5.80 -14.04 -2.02
CA ASN A 149 5.48 -13.40 -3.30
C ASN A 149 6.24 -12.07 -3.51
N ASN A 150 7.26 -11.81 -2.70
CA ASN A 150 8.10 -10.61 -2.81
C ASN A 150 7.35 -9.28 -2.72
N HIS A 151 6.29 -9.23 -1.92
CA HIS A 151 5.61 -7.99 -1.61
C HIS A 151 6.41 -7.17 -0.60
N GLN A 152 6.19 -5.87 -0.59
CA GLN A 152 6.79 -4.94 0.36
C GLN A 152 5.70 -4.18 1.12
N VAL A 153 6.05 -3.67 2.27
CA VAL A 153 5.18 -2.87 3.13
C VAL A 153 5.75 -1.47 3.29
N GLN A 154 4.89 -0.48 3.38
CA GLN A 154 5.27 0.89 3.72
C GLN A 154 4.25 1.50 4.68
N SER A 155 4.65 2.56 5.39
CA SER A 155 3.72 3.32 6.22
C SER A 155 4.27 4.72 6.51
N LEU A 156 3.34 5.66 6.69
CA LEU A 156 3.59 6.99 7.25
C LEU A 156 3.74 6.94 8.79
N ASP A 157 3.26 5.87 9.42
CA ASP A 157 3.36 5.66 10.87
C ASP A 157 4.60 4.85 11.22
N TYR A 158 5.55 5.49 11.90
CA TYR A 158 6.78 4.82 12.32
C TYR A 158 6.53 3.66 13.29
N ASN A 159 5.42 3.62 14.01
CA ASN A 159 5.05 2.49 14.85
C ASN A 159 4.90 1.19 14.04
N VAL A 160 4.51 1.29 12.77
CA VAL A 160 4.47 0.13 11.87
C VAL A 160 5.87 -0.46 11.69
N ILE A 161 6.84 0.40 11.39
CA ILE A 161 8.25 -0.01 11.23
C ILE A 161 8.75 -0.69 12.51
N LYS A 162 8.49 -0.08 13.66
CA LYS A 162 8.87 -0.64 14.96
C LYS A 162 8.23 -2.01 15.22
N ALA A 163 6.95 -2.18 14.85
CA ALA A 163 6.24 -3.45 15.05
C ALA A 163 6.87 -4.59 14.22
N PHE A 164 7.21 -4.33 12.96
CA PHE A 164 7.88 -5.31 12.10
C PHE A 164 9.29 -5.66 12.64
N LYS A 165 10.04 -4.65 13.10
CA LYS A 165 11.36 -4.88 13.70
C LYS A 165 11.26 -5.68 15.00
N LYS A 166 10.32 -5.35 15.87
CA LYS A 166 10.08 -6.09 17.12
C LYS A 166 9.72 -7.55 16.85
N ALA A 167 8.90 -7.80 15.82
CA ALA A 167 8.54 -9.15 15.39
C ALA A 167 9.70 -9.89 14.69
N LYS A 168 10.83 -9.23 14.44
CA LYS A 168 11.95 -9.75 13.64
C LYS A 168 11.50 -10.26 12.26
N SER A 169 10.53 -9.56 11.68
CA SER A 169 9.98 -9.90 10.38
C SER A 169 11.02 -9.76 9.28
N LYS A 170 10.95 -10.63 8.27
CA LYS A 170 11.78 -10.57 7.07
C LYS A 170 11.11 -9.80 5.93
N VAL A 171 9.90 -9.28 6.14
CA VAL A 171 9.24 -8.39 5.18
C VAL A 171 10.05 -7.09 5.08
N LYS A 172 10.25 -6.62 3.85
CA LYS A 172 10.86 -5.31 3.62
C LYS A 172 9.82 -4.23 3.94
N VAL A 173 10.18 -3.34 4.86
CA VAL A 173 9.31 -2.27 5.33
C VAL A 173 9.98 -0.92 5.12
N SER A 174 9.26 0.00 4.50
CA SER A 174 9.70 1.37 4.23
C SER A 174 8.95 2.35 5.10
N PHE A 175 9.66 3.38 5.58
CA PHE A 175 9.05 4.54 6.22
C PHE A 175 8.83 5.63 5.18
N ILE A 176 7.58 6.05 4.98
CA ILE A 176 7.23 7.11 4.03
C ILE A 176 7.51 8.46 4.69
N LEU A 177 8.35 9.27 4.04
CA LEU A 177 8.66 10.62 4.48
C LEU A 177 8.03 11.63 3.52
N PRO A 178 7.47 12.73 4.04
CA PRO A 178 7.04 13.85 3.21
C PRO A 178 8.22 14.44 2.42
N TYR A 179 7.95 14.91 1.23
CA TYR A 179 8.94 15.60 0.41
C TYR A 179 9.52 16.82 1.15
N ASN A 180 10.85 17.00 1.14
CA ASN A 180 11.62 18.03 1.84
C ASN A 180 11.92 17.78 3.33
N PHE A 181 11.71 16.58 3.83
CA PHE A 181 12.19 16.23 5.18
C PHE A 181 13.65 15.78 5.17
N THR A 182 14.36 16.10 6.26
CA THR A 182 15.65 15.49 6.54
C THR A 182 15.39 14.06 7.00
N PHE A 183 16.12 13.09 6.44
CA PHE A 183 15.96 11.69 6.82
C PHE A 183 16.37 11.48 8.28
N PRO A 184 15.46 11.05 9.16
CA PRO A 184 15.82 10.73 10.53
C PRO A 184 16.62 9.43 10.60
N GLU A 185 17.40 9.26 11.65
CA GLU A 185 17.93 7.95 11.99
C GLU A 185 16.81 7.05 12.47
N THR A 186 16.44 6.07 11.68
CA THR A 186 15.34 5.17 11.96
C THR A 186 15.75 3.71 11.80
N GLN A 187 14.84 2.81 12.17
CA GLN A 187 15.01 1.37 12.00
C GLN A 187 14.41 0.85 10.68
N ALA A 188 13.90 1.73 9.82
CA ALA A 188 13.34 1.33 8.54
C ALA A 188 14.38 0.69 7.63
N ASP A 189 14.00 -0.32 6.88
CA ASP A 189 14.87 -0.96 5.89
C ASP A 189 15.04 -0.08 4.66
N LEU A 190 13.99 0.67 4.32
CA LEU A 190 13.92 1.55 3.18
C LEU A 190 13.32 2.89 3.58
N TYR A 191 13.64 3.92 2.79
CA TYR A 191 12.99 5.22 2.87
C TYR A 191 12.31 5.53 1.54
N THR A 192 11.06 5.93 1.60
CA THR A 192 10.34 6.46 0.46
C THR A 192 9.93 7.90 0.76
N MET A 193 9.96 8.75 -0.26
CA MET A 193 9.54 10.14 -0.15
C MET A 193 8.31 10.36 -1.02
N GLU A 194 7.33 11.03 -0.44
CA GLU A 194 6.19 11.48 -1.20
C GLU A 194 6.63 12.65 -2.08
N ALA A 195 6.50 12.49 -3.39
CA ALA A 195 6.81 13.52 -4.35
C ALA A 195 5.53 14.17 -4.88
N THR A 196 5.67 15.39 -5.41
CA THR A 196 4.56 16.10 -6.04
C THR A 196 4.00 15.28 -7.21
N THR A 197 2.69 15.14 -7.25
CA THR A 197 1.97 14.51 -8.36
C THR A 197 2.06 15.38 -9.61
N LEU A 198 2.53 14.81 -10.71
CA LEU A 198 2.49 15.41 -12.02
C LEU A 198 1.62 14.53 -12.92
N ASN A 199 0.42 15.00 -13.29
CA ASN A 199 -0.51 14.29 -14.18
C ASN A 199 -0.72 12.83 -13.78
N ASP A 200 -1.12 12.60 -12.52
CA ASP A 200 -1.33 11.26 -11.96
C ASP A 200 -0.07 10.37 -11.88
N THR A 201 1.10 10.94 -12.13
CA THR A 201 2.38 10.24 -12.03
C THR A 201 3.14 10.75 -10.83
N PHE A 202 3.55 9.83 -9.95
CA PHE A 202 4.40 10.14 -8.81
C PHE A 202 5.84 9.78 -9.16
N ILE A 203 6.76 10.73 -8.91
CA ILE A 203 8.18 10.45 -8.97
C ILE A 203 8.67 10.40 -7.53
N LEU A 204 9.00 9.22 -7.06
CA LEU A 204 9.62 9.04 -5.77
C LEU A 204 11.14 9.09 -5.94
N LYS A 205 11.77 9.96 -5.17
CA LYS A 205 13.23 9.97 -5.04
C LYS A 205 13.56 9.23 -3.76
N ALA A 206 14.41 8.24 -3.89
CA ALA A 206 14.98 7.54 -2.76
C ALA A 206 16.35 8.13 -2.44
N ASP A 207 16.67 8.32 -1.16
CA ASP A 207 17.96 8.83 -0.73
C ASP A 207 18.78 7.73 -0.04
N GLN A 208 20.10 7.79 -0.24
CA GLN A 208 21.03 6.81 0.28
C GLN A 208 21.58 7.22 1.62
N GLN A 209 20.91 6.97 2.67
CA GLN A 209 21.58 6.89 3.95
C GLN A 209 21.96 5.45 4.25
N LYS A 210 23.19 5.00 4.07
CA LYS A 210 23.73 3.72 4.55
C LYS A 210 22.75 2.54 4.76
N LYS A 211 21.50 2.70 4.40
CA LYS A 211 20.42 1.71 4.40
C LYS A 211 19.88 1.68 2.99
N ALA A 212 19.49 0.53 2.50
CA ALA A 212 18.81 0.42 1.25
C ALA A 212 17.56 1.32 1.30
N VAL A 213 17.38 2.18 0.33
CA VAL A 213 16.31 3.17 0.24
C VAL A 213 15.39 2.76 -0.87
#